data_c671e99d630cc0c955a76f45b5c7f0fd
#
_entry.id   c671e99d630cc0c955a76f45b5c7f0fd
#
_cell.length_a   1.000
_cell.length_b   1.000
_cell.length_c   1.000
_cell.angle_alpha   90.00
_cell.angle_beta   90.00
_cell.angle_gamma   90.00
#
_symmetry.space_group_name_H-M   'P 1'
#
loop_
_entity.id
_entity.type
_entity.pdbx_description
1 polymer ?
#
loop_
_entity_poly.entity_id
_entity_poly.type
_entity_poly.pdbx_seq_one_letter_code
_entity_poly.pdbx_strand_id
1 'polypeptide(L)'
;EFDFDGKKVFYEYARISDLELQWEKLFIDDKKIFECDFEFKKFDFTNLKYIDAETANIDRYTQSLEEGEETEDIIEPKLPFLRWLVSNVALKNESILIKLSNYVRRMVVISAGNVMKFRPRRMYDGFFETLENDDRLKDLEDFFNSMGIECRLTLKKLPDGQRELYFSHEKLVPFNETASSGTLALFDLYRRLIPSAWDPSFIYLDEFDAFYHYEMAENVIRFFKKKYPKCQIIMTSHNTNLMTNRLMRPDCLFILSRSGTLTALCNATERELREGHNLEKMYISGEFEQYE
;
A
#
# COMPACT_ATOMS: atom_id res chain seq x y z
N GLU A 1 2.98 -0.40 14.43
CA GLU A 1 2.66 -1.48 15.37
C GLU A 1 1.97 -2.61 14.62
N PHE A 2 2.31 -3.87 14.97
CA PHE A 2 1.77 -5.08 14.36
C PHE A 2 1.36 -6.05 15.46
N ASP A 3 0.35 -6.86 15.23
CA ASP A 3 -0.01 -7.99 16.07
C ASP A 3 0.13 -9.28 15.26
N PHE A 4 1.01 -10.18 15.70
CA PHE A 4 1.21 -11.48 15.11
C PHE A 4 0.91 -12.57 16.14
N ASP A 5 -0.27 -13.16 16.05
CA ASP A 5 -0.73 -14.23 16.94
C ASP A 5 -0.71 -13.83 18.42
N GLY A 6 -1.11 -12.58 18.74
CA GLY A 6 -1.15 -12.02 20.09
C GLY A 6 0.18 -11.46 20.59
N LYS A 7 1.24 -11.47 19.78
CA LYS A 7 2.49 -10.77 20.07
C LYS A 7 2.49 -9.40 19.41
N LYS A 8 2.62 -8.36 20.23
CA LYS A 8 2.72 -6.99 19.76
C LYS A 8 4.15 -6.69 19.31
N VAL A 9 4.31 -6.31 18.08
CA VAL A 9 5.59 -5.92 17.48
C VAL A 9 5.54 -4.43 17.16
N PHE A 10 6.48 -3.68 17.72
CA PHE A 10 6.63 -2.26 17.46
C PHE A 10 8.01 -2.02 16.85
N TYR A 11 8.03 -1.53 15.61
CA TYR A 11 9.25 -1.16 14.90
C TYR A 11 9.17 0.30 14.53
N GLU A 12 10.17 1.04 14.94
CA GLU A 12 10.29 2.46 14.65
C GLU A 12 11.67 2.80 14.10
N TYR A 13 11.73 3.84 13.29
CA TYR A 13 12.97 4.35 12.75
C TYR A 13 12.85 5.83 12.39
N ALA A 14 13.99 6.52 12.38
CA ALA A 14 14.13 7.85 11.79
C ALA A 14 15.13 7.83 10.63
N ARG A 15 14.91 8.73 9.69
CA ARG A 15 15.79 8.94 8.54
C ARG A 15 16.26 10.39 8.50
N ILE A 16 17.50 10.59 8.08
CA ILE A 16 18.05 11.91 7.74
C ILE A 16 17.67 12.24 6.29
N SER A 17 17.67 11.21 5.42
CA SER A 17 17.31 11.31 4.01
C SER A 17 16.66 10.00 3.53
N ASP A 18 16.23 9.93 2.27
CA ASP A 18 15.67 8.70 1.67
C ASP A 18 16.66 7.53 1.69
N LEU A 19 17.95 7.81 1.74
CA LEU A 19 19.02 6.83 1.70
C LEU A 19 19.69 6.60 3.06
N GLU A 20 19.47 7.49 4.03
CA GLU A 20 20.24 7.49 5.27
C GLU A 20 19.33 7.33 6.50
N LEU A 21 19.54 6.24 7.24
CA LEU A 21 18.92 5.98 8.53
C LEU A 21 19.64 6.74 9.64
N GLN A 22 18.89 7.44 10.51
CA GLN A 22 19.39 8.03 11.73
C GLN A 22 19.44 6.99 12.85
N TRP A 23 18.31 6.31 13.07
CA TRP A 23 18.22 5.24 14.06
C TRP A 23 17.08 4.27 13.71
N GLU A 24 17.13 3.07 14.30
CA GLU A 24 16.06 2.08 14.28
C GLU A 24 15.95 1.31 15.58
N LYS A 25 14.73 0.90 15.97
CA LYS A 25 14.43 0.15 17.19
C LYS A 25 13.33 -0.88 16.94
N LEU A 26 13.47 -2.02 17.59
CA LEU A 26 12.45 -3.08 17.58
C LEU A 26 12.07 -3.45 19.01
N PHE A 27 10.76 -3.50 19.26
CA PHE A 27 10.18 -3.97 20.51
C PHE A 27 9.22 -5.12 20.23
N ILE A 28 9.15 -6.09 21.15
CA ILE A 28 8.16 -7.17 21.16
C ILE A 28 7.58 -7.24 22.57
N ASP A 29 6.25 -7.13 22.69
CA ASP A 29 5.52 -7.10 23.97
C ASP A 29 6.19 -6.10 24.96
N ASP A 30 6.37 -4.86 24.51
CA ASP A 30 7.01 -3.73 25.22
C ASP A 30 8.50 -3.94 25.59
N LYS A 31 9.07 -5.08 25.22
CA LYS A 31 10.48 -5.36 25.45
C LYS A 31 11.33 -4.92 24.27
N LYS A 32 12.31 -4.05 24.51
CA LYS A 32 13.28 -3.65 23.51
C LYS A 32 14.16 -4.86 23.11
N ILE A 33 14.16 -5.18 21.83
CA ILE A 33 14.93 -6.30 21.25
C ILE A 33 16.29 -5.82 20.77
N PHE A 34 16.29 -4.73 20.00
CA PHE A 34 17.50 -4.04 19.59
C PHE A 34 17.27 -2.54 19.39
N GLU A 35 18.36 -1.79 19.42
CA GLU A 35 18.43 -0.39 19.07
C GLU A 35 19.73 -0.12 18.32
N CYS A 36 19.63 0.54 17.17
CA CYS A 36 20.75 1.00 16.37
C CYS A 36 20.63 2.50 16.18
N ASP A 37 21.54 3.26 16.75
CA ASP A 37 21.69 4.69 16.52
C ASP A 37 22.94 4.89 15.66
N PHE A 38 22.71 5.23 14.39
CA PHE A 38 23.77 5.37 13.39
C PHE A 38 24.49 6.72 13.48
N GLU A 39 23.80 7.73 14.02
CA GLU A 39 24.36 9.08 14.21
C GLU A 39 25.38 9.08 15.34
N PHE A 40 25.03 8.50 16.49
CA PHE A 40 25.91 8.42 17.67
C PHE A 40 26.72 7.13 17.74
N LYS A 41 26.63 6.26 16.73
CA LYS A 41 27.30 4.93 16.67
C LYS A 41 27.05 4.09 17.93
N LYS A 42 25.83 4.15 18.46
CA LYS A 42 25.42 3.43 19.67
C LYS A 42 24.49 2.27 19.31
N PHE A 43 24.89 1.05 19.68
CA PHE A 43 24.16 -0.16 19.36
C PHE A 43 23.84 -0.98 20.60
N ASP A 44 22.62 -1.51 20.70
CA ASP A 44 22.17 -2.43 21.75
C ASP A 44 21.55 -3.66 21.09
N PHE A 45 22.19 -4.84 21.29
CA PHE A 45 21.78 -6.11 20.73
C PHE A 45 21.53 -7.18 21.81
N THR A 46 21.28 -6.78 23.06
CA THR A 46 21.24 -7.67 24.21
C THR A 46 20.11 -8.69 24.19
N ASN A 47 19.05 -8.43 23.45
CA ASN A 47 17.82 -9.23 23.51
C ASN A 47 17.54 -10.05 22.24
N LEU A 48 18.52 -10.28 21.37
CA LEU A 48 18.34 -11.01 20.11
C LEU A 48 17.83 -12.45 20.27
N LYS A 49 18.01 -13.07 21.45
CA LYS A 49 17.45 -14.40 21.76
C LYS A 49 15.94 -14.48 21.68
N TYR A 50 15.22 -13.35 21.86
CA TYR A 50 13.75 -13.32 21.78
C TYR A 50 13.21 -13.39 20.34
N ILE A 51 14.11 -13.29 19.37
CA ILE A 51 13.80 -13.38 17.94
C ILE A 51 14.57 -14.51 17.25
N ASP A 52 15.10 -15.47 18.03
CA ASP A 52 15.93 -16.59 17.55
C ASP A 52 17.18 -16.13 16.74
N ALA A 53 17.75 -14.98 17.09
CA ALA A 53 18.86 -14.35 16.38
C ALA A 53 20.15 -14.24 17.23
N GLU A 54 20.28 -15.03 18.28
CA GLU A 54 21.48 -15.07 19.15
C GLU A 54 22.76 -15.53 18.41
N THR A 55 22.60 -16.21 17.28
CA THR A 55 23.73 -16.65 16.44
C THR A 55 24.16 -15.57 15.42
N ALA A 56 23.52 -14.40 15.44
CA ALA A 56 23.88 -13.30 14.56
C ALA A 56 25.33 -12.86 14.79
N ASN A 57 26.12 -12.80 13.72
CA ASN A 57 27.49 -12.27 13.80
C ASN A 57 27.45 -10.73 13.79
N ILE A 58 27.32 -10.15 14.98
CA ILE A 58 27.19 -8.70 15.17
C ILE A 58 28.44 -7.96 14.71
N ASP A 59 29.64 -8.55 14.93
CA ASP A 59 30.91 -7.93 14.50
C ASP A 59 30.94 -7.75 12.98
N ARG A 60 30.41 -8.72 12.23
CA ARG A 60 30.30 -8.61 10.78
C ARG A 60 29.32 -7.50 10.36
N TYR A 61 28.23 -7.31 11.09
CA TYR A 61 27.31 -6.21 10.82
C TYR A 61 27.96 -4.86 11.08
N THR A 62 28.62 -4.68 12.25
CA THR A 62 29.27 -3.42 12.60
C THR A 62 30.42 -3.08 11.67
N GLN A 63 31.23 -4.07 11.25
CA GLN A 63 32.26 -3.90 10.23
C GLN A 63 31.67 -3.41 8.89
N SER A 64 30.54 -3.96 8.45
CA SER A 64 29.90 -3.50 7.21
C SER A 64 29.42 -2.04 7.24
N LEU A 65 29.23 -1.48 8.43
CA LEU A 65 28.89 -0.07 8.59
C LEU A 65 30.12 0.84 8.50
N GLU A 66 31.31 0.32 8.87
CA GLU A 66 32.56 1.05 8.83
C GLU A 66 33.18 1.06 7.40
N GLU A 67 33.09 -0.08 6.69
CA GLU A 67 33.64 -0.23 5.32
C GLU A 67 32.91 0.68 4.30
N GLY A 68 31.65 1.04 4.53
CA GLY A 68 30.89 1.96 3.64
C GLY A 68 31.26 3.44 3.80
N GLU A 69 32.07 3.82 4.78
CA GLU A 69 32.46 5.22 5.03
C GLU A 69 33.72 5.67 4.21
N GLU A 70 34.44 4.75 3.55
CA GLU A 70 35.74 5.05 2.92
C GLU A 70 35.70 5.57 1.47
N THR A 71 34.52 5.68 0.83
CA THR A 71 34.41 6.22 -0.54
C THR A 71 33.78 7.60 -0.52
N GLU A 72 34.59 8.66 -0.73
CA GLU A 72 34.19 10.07 -0.67
C GLU A 72 33.10 10.50 -1.67
N ASP A 73 32.76 9.69 -2.67
CA ASP A 73 31.90 10.09 -3.78
C ASP A 73 30.56 9.34 -3.88
N ILE A 74 30.31 8.28 -3.11
CA ILE A 74 29.06 7.49 -3.15
C ILE A 74 28.59 7.22 -1.74
N ILE A 75 27.50 7.86 -1.31
CA ILE A 75 26.81 7.52 -0.07
C ILE A 75 26.11 6.18 -0.28
N GLU A 76 26.73 5.09 0.13
CA GLU A 76 26.05 3.80 0.20
C GLU A 76 25.03 3.83 1.35
N PRO A 77 23.74 3.47 1.09
CA PRO A 77 22.75 3.48 2.14
C PRO A 77 23.10 2.44 3.21
N LYS A 78 23.21 2.87 4.46
CA LYS A 78 23.43 1.97 5.59
C LYS A 78 22.31 0.95 5.65
N LEU A 79 22.67 -0.34 5.61
CA LEU A 79 21.69 -1.42 5.64
C LEU A 79 21.01 -1.48 7.02
N PRO A 80 19.68 -1.33 7.11
CA PRO A 80 18.96 -1.47 8.37
C PRO A 80 19.25 -2.81 9.03
N PHE A 81 19.48 -2.83 10.33
CA PHE A 81 19.81 -4.06 11.07
C PHE A 81 18.69 -5.11 10.97
N LEU A 82 17.43 -4.67 11.02
CA LEU A 82 16.31 -5.57 10.79
C LEU A 82 16.42 -6.29 9.44
N ARG A 83 16.74 -5.56 8.37
CA ARG A 83 16.91 -6.15 7.04
C ARG A 83 18.14 -7.07 6.98
N TRP A 84 19.22 -6.66 7.62
CA TRP A 84 20.43 -7.45 7.70
C TRP A 84 20.18 -8.78 8.43
N LEU A 85 19.47 -8.76 9.57
CA LEU A 85 19.09 -9.98 10.31
C LEU A 85 18.31 -10.96 9.44
N VAL A 86 17.27 -10.50 8.75
CA VAL A 86 16.44 -11.34 7.89
C VAL A 86 17.24 -11.97 6.74
N SER A 87 18.31 -11.29 6.28
CA SER A 87 19.11 -11.72 5.13
C SER A 87 20.32 -12.59 5.51
N ASN A 88 20.83 -12.46 6.73
CA ASN A 88 22.13 -13.07 7.13
C ASN A 88 22.02 -14.07 8.28
N VAL A 89 20.88 -14.17 8.96
CA VAL A 89 20.67 -15.11 10.06
C VAL A 89 19.72 -16.22 9.64
N ALA A 90 20.03 -17.45 10.00
CA ALA A 90 19.16 -18.60 9.76
C ALA A 90 17.97 -18.59 10.73
N LEU A 91 16.96 -17.78 10.43
CA LEU A 91 15.75 -17.67 11.22
C LEU A 91 14.80 -18.84 10.93
N LYS A 92 14.07 -19.30 11.97
CA LYS A 92 13.01 -20.30 11.80
C LYS A 92 11.84 -19.69 11.01
N ASN A 93 11.13 -20.50 10.23
CA ASN A 93 9.97 -20.03 9.44
C ASN A 93 8.89 -19.36 10.28
N GLU A 94 8.72 -19.77 11.54
CA GLU A 94 7.77 -19.20 12.50
C GLU A 94 8.31 -17.97 13.24
N SER A 95 9.54 -17.55 12.96
CA SER A 95 10.13 -16.37 13.59
C SER A 95 9.28 -15.12 13.32
N ILE A 96 9.12 -14.30 14.36
CA ILE A 96 8.40 -13.03 14.29
C ILE A 96 9.00 -12.08 13.23
N LEU A 97 10.32 -12.15 12.99
CA LEU A 97 11.00 -11.35 11.97
C LEU A 97 10.61 -11.78 10.55
N ILE A 98 10.46 -13.09 10.33
CA ILE A 98 10.00 -13.62 9.04
C ILE A 98 8.54 -13.21 8.80
N LYS A 99 7.68 -13.30 9.82
CA LYS A 99 6.28 -12.84 9.74
C LYS A 99 6.22 -11.35 9.41
N LEU A 100 6.98 -10.52 10.13
CA LEU A 100 7.08 -9.07 9.89
C LEU A 100 7.58 -8.77 8.47
N SER A 101 8.68 -9.39 8.05
CA SER A 101 9.25 -9.20 6.71
C SER A 101 8.25 -9.59 5.61
N ASN A 102 7.58 -10.74 5.75
CA ASN A 102 6.58 -11.20 4.80
C ASN A 102 5.35 -10.29 4.76
N TYR A 103 4.96 -9.73 5.91
CA TYR A 103 3.87 -8.75 5.97
C TYR A 103 4.26 -7.48 5.22
N VAL A 104 5.41 -6.87 5.56
CA VAL A 104 5.87 -5.61 4.96
C VAL A 104 6.12 -5.75 3.45
N ARG A 105 6.67 -6.87 2.99
CA ARG A 105 6.89 -7.11 1.55
C ARG A 105 5.61 -7.17 0.73
N ARG A 106 4.47 -7.50 1.35
CA ARG A 106 3.16 -7.59 0.69
C ARG A 106 2.29 -6.35 0.92
N MET A 107 2.84 -5.31 1.57
CA MET A 107 2.17 -4.02 1.67
C MET A 107 2.18 -3.30 0.33
N VAL A 108 1.06 -2.69 -0.02
CA VAL A 108 0.87 -1.93 -1.26
C VAL A 108 0.46 -0.51 -0.90
N VAL A 109 1.20 0.46 -1.42
CA VAL A 109 0.90 1.90 -1.28
C VAL A 109 0.75 2.49 -2.67
N ILE A 110 -0.41 3.09 -2.95
CA ILE A 110 -0.72 3.75 -4.21
C ILE A 110 -1.25 5.14 -3.91
N SER A 111 -0.63 6.17 -4.48
CA SER A 111 -1.12 7.55 -4.45
C SER A 111 -1.63 7.97 -5.83
N ALA A 112 -2.73 8.71 -5.86
CA ALA A 112 -3.32 9.26 -7.08
C ALA A 112 -2.33 10.13 -7.86
N GLY A 113 -1.49 10.90 -7.20
CA GLY A 113 -0.44 11.72 -7.82
C GLY A 113 0.56 10.93 -8.68
N ASN A 114 0.69 9.63 -8.45
CA ASN A 114 1.56 8.74 -9.22
C ASN A 114 0.87 8.12 -10.45
N VAL A 115 -0.46 8.18 -10.53
CA VAL A 115 -1.26 7.60 -11.64
C VAL A 115 -1.19 8.48 -12.88
N MET A 116 -1.18 9.81 -12.72
CA MET A 116 -1.32 10.76 -13.82
C MET A 116 -0.04 11.09 -14.60
N LYS A 117 1.12 10.54 -14.23
CA LYS A 117 2.31 10.73 -15.06
C LYS A 117 2.11 9.93 -16.34
N PHE A 118 1.84 10.64 -17.44
CA PHE A 118 1.78 10.07 -18.79
C PHE A 118 2.99 9.13 -19.00
N ARG A 119 2.72 7.85 -19.09
CA ARG A 119 3.77 6.83 -19.18
C ARG A 119 3.88 6.38 -20.62
N PRO A 120 5.10 6.39 -21.19
CA PRO A 120 5.27 5.94 -22.55
C PRO A 120 4.81 4.48 -22.71
N ARG A 121 4.24 4.16 -23.87
CA ARG A 121 3.69 2.85 -24.27
C ARG A 121 4.57 1.66 -23.85
N ARG A 122 5.89 1.79 -23.96
CA ARG A 122 6.88 0.77 -23.56
C ARG A 122 6.80 0.33 -22.11
N MET A 123 6.23 1.14 -21.22
CA MET A 123 6.13 0.81 -19.80
C MET A 123 5.07 -0.26 -19.50
N TYR A 124 4.18 -0.54 -20.44
CA TYR A 124 3.13 -1.55 -20.31
C TYR A 124 3.45 -2.86 -21.01
N ASP A 125 4.53 -2.95 -21.81
CA ASP A 125 4.82 -4.11 -22.63
C ASP A 125 4.87 -5.41 -21.81
N GLY A 126 5.59 -5.45 -20.69
CA GLY A 126 5.63 -6.63 -19.82
C GLY A 126 4.28 -6.99 -19.19
N PHE A 127 3.42 -5.98 -18.93
CA PHE A 127 2.08 -6.24 -18.44
C PHE A 127 1.17 -6.76 -19.57
N PHE A 128 1.25 -6.20 -20.77
CA PHE A 128 0.49 -6.67 -21.91
C PHE A 128 0.84 -8.11 -22.31
N GLU A 129 2.09 -8.55 -22.09
CA GLU A 129 2.45 -9.96 -22.24
C GLU A 129 1.63 -10.87 -21.30
N THR A 130 1.35 -10.41 -20.10
CA THR A 130 0.53 -11.19 -19.17
C THR A 130 -0.94 -11.27 -19.59
N LEU A 131 -1.43 -10.31 -20.39
CA LEU A 131 -2.79 -10.29 -20.93
C LEU A 131 -2.96 -11.13 -22.20
N GLU A 132 -1.90 -11.71 -22.76
CA GLU A 132 -2.01 -12.70 -23.86
C GLU A 132 -2.76 -13.97 -23.40
N ASN A 133 -2.83 -14.20 -22.10
CA ASN A 133 -3.72 -15.22 -21.55
C ASN A 133 -5.16 -14.68 -21.56
N ASP A 134 -6.04 -15.35 -22.30
CA ASP A 134 -7.45 -14.97 -22.48
C ASP A 134 -8.19 -14.81 -21.16
N ASP A 135 -7.86 -15.61 -20.14
CA ASP A 135 -8.46 -15.51 -18.80
C ASP A 135 -8.13 -14.20 -18.13
N ARG A 136 -6.90 -13.67 -18.31
CA ARG A 136 -6.47 -12.39 -17.70
C ARG A 136 -7.04 -11.18 -18.44
N LEU A 137 -7.13 -11.26 -19.75
CA LEU A 137 -7.79 -10.22 -20.54
C LEU A 137 -9.27 -10.13 -20.16
N LYS A 138 -9.91 -11.28 -19.99
CA LYS A 138 -11.29 -11.38 -19.51
C LYS A 138 -11.47 -10.84 -18.09
N ASP A 139 -10.55 -11.15 -17.18
CA ASP A 139 -10.58 -10.63 -15.80
C ASP A 139 -10.45 -9.10 -15.79
N LEU A 140 -9.60 -8.50 -16.63
CA LEU A 140 -9.50 -7.05 -16.80
C LEU A 140 -10.80 -6.45 -17.35
N GLU A 141 -11.42 -7.09 -18.35
CA GLU A 141 -12.70 -6.68 -18.91
C GLU A 141 -13.80 -6.71 -17.84
N ASP A 142 -13.91 -7.82 -17.10
CA ASP A 142 -14.88 -7.98 -16.01
C ASP A 142 -14.63 -6.97 -14.87
N PHE A 143 -13.36 -6.63 -14.58
CA PHE A 143 -13.02 -5.57 -13.65
C PHE A 143 -13.57 -4.22 -14.13
N PHE A 144 -13.32 -3.81 -15.37
CA PHE A 144 -13.86 -2.55 -15.89
C PHE A 144 -15.39 -2.52 -15.89
N ASN A 145 -16.03 -3.61 -16.31
CA ASN A 145 -17.48 -3.72 -16.29
C ASN A 145 -18.04 -3.60 -14.85
N SER A 146 -17.34 -4.16 -13.86
CA SER A 146 -17.71 -4.02 -12.43
C SER A 146 -17.57 -2.60 -11.91
N MET A 147 -16.73 -1.76 -12.55
CA MET A 147 -16.57 -0.34 -12.23
C MET A 147 -17.56 0.57 -12.99
N GLY A 148 -18.44 -0.01 -13.80
CA GLY A 148 -19.42 0.75 -14.59
C GLY A 148 -18.92 1.18 -15.96
N ILE A 149 -17.79 0.61 -16.44
CA ILE A 149 -17.27 0.85 -17.79
C ILE A 149 -17.66 -0.36 -18.65
N GLU A 150 -18.81 -0.25 -19.33
CA GLU A 150 -19.24 -1.29 -20.27
C GLU A 150 -18.33 -1.36 -21.48
N CYS A 151 -17.49 -2.38 -21.54
CA CYS A 151 -16.53 -2.55 -22.62
C CYS A 151 -16.25 -4.02 -22.91
N ARG A 152 -15.75 -4.26 -24.11
CA ARG A 152 -15.02 -5.46 -24.50
C ARG A 152 -13.61 -5.08 -24.88
N LEU A 153 -12.65 -5.92 -24.56
CA LEU A 153 -11.24 -5.68 -24.78
C LEU A 153 -10.65 -6.67 -25.78
N THR A 154 -9.71 -6.20 -26.58
CA THR A 154 -8.92 -7.03 -27.48
C THR A 154 -7.47 -6.60 -27.42
N LEU A 155 -6.57 -7.55 -27.22
CA LEU A 155 -5.13 -7.33 -27.30
C LEU A 155 -4.63 -7.70 -28.69
N LYS A 156 -3.83 -6.83 -29.32
CA LYS A 156 -3.20 -7.11 -30.60
C LYS A 156 -1.69 -6.96 -30.54
N LYS A 157 -1.00 -7.88 -31.21
CA LYS A 157 0.43 -7.75 -31.48
C LYS A 157 0.62 -6.96 -32.77
N LEU A 158 1.43 -5.90 -32.69
CA LEU A 158 1.76 -5.03 -33.81
C LEU A 158 2.92 -5.61 -34.64
N PRO A 159 3.15 -5.09 -35.87
CA PRO A 159 4.24 -5.55 -36.74
C PRO A 159 5.64 -5.37 -36.15
N ASP A 160 5.82 -4.40 -35.24
CA ASP A 160 7.06 -4.13 -34.51
C ASP A 160 7.27 -5.06 -33.29
N GLY A 161 6.33 -6.00 -33.08
CA GLY A 161 6.36 -6.94 -31.96
C GLY A 161 5.75 -6.41 -30.66
N GLN A 162 5.41 -5.12 -30.59
CA GLN A 162 4.73 -4.54 -29.44
C GLN A 162 3.27 -5.00 -29.36
N ARG A 163 2.70 -4.88 -28.17
CA ARG A 163 1.29 -5.20 -27.93
C ARG A 163 0.50 -3.93 -27.65
N GLU A 164 -0.74 -3.93 -28.11
CA GLU A 164 -1.65 -2.81 -27.91
C GLU A 164 -3.05 -3.30 -27.53
N LEU A 165 -3.61 -2.65 -26.51
CA LEU A 165 -4.96 -2.91 -26.04
C LEU A 165 -5.95 -2.01 -26.80
N TYR A 166 -7.09 -2.60 -27.17
CA TYR A 166 -8.17 -1.93 -27.88
C TYR A 166 -9.51 -2.17 -27.18
N PHE A 167 -10.37 -1.15 -27.22
CA PHE A 167 -11.78 -1.37 -27.04
C PHE A 167 -12.35 -2.02 -28.30
N SER A 168 -13.10 -3.12 -28.11
CA SER A 168 -13.72 -3.88 -29.19
C SER A 168 -15.17 -3.43 -29.39
N HIS A 169 -15.38 -2.50 -30.30
CA HIS A 169 -16.69 -2.07 -30.79
C HIS A 169 -16.89 -2.60 -32.22
N GLU A 170 -17.75 -1.95 -33.02
CA GLU A 170 -17.84 -2.21 -34.48
C GLU A 170 -16.47 -2.04 -35.15
N LYS A 171 -15.64 -1.12 -34.61
CA LYS A 171 -14.24 -0.94 -34.99
C LYS A 171 -13.39 -1.00 -33.72
N LEU A 172 -12.14 -1.46 -33.89
CA LEU A 172 -11.18 -1.43 -32.80
C LEU A 172 -10.73 0.00 -32.54
N VAL A 173 -10.81 0.43 -31.28
CA VAL A 173 -10.44 1.77 -30.85
C VAL A 173 -9.26 1.65 -29.89
N PRO A 174 -8.10 2.31 -30.14
CA PRO A 174 -6.94 2.20 -29.29
C PRO A 174 -7.24 2.64 -27.85
N PHE A 175 -6.94 1.78 -26.88
CA PHE A 175 -7.24 2.03 -25.47
C PHE A 175 -6.50 3.27 -24.93
N ASN A 176 -5.18 3.36 -25.14
CA ASN A 176 -4.36 4.42 -24.59
C ASN A 176 -4.69 5.83 -25.11
N GLU A 177 -5.28 5.92 -26.30
CA GLU A 177 -5.62 7.19 -26.94
C GLU A 177 -7.02 7.68 -26.60
N THR A 178 -7.92 6.75 -26.26
CA THR A 178 -9.35 7.06 -26.12
C THR A 178 -9.92 6.84 -24.73
N ALA A 179 -9.20 6.10 -23.87
CA ALA A 179 -9.63 5.90 -22.49
C ALA A 179 -9.65 7.20 -21.70
N SER A 180 -10.70 7.39 -20.90
CA SER A 180 -10.79 8.51 -19.97
C SER A 180 -9.70 8.45 -18.90
N SER A 181 -9.40 9.58 -18.23
CA SER A 181 -8.47 9.62 -17.11
C SER A 181 -8.86 8.63 -15.99
N GLY A 182 -10.15 8.51 -15.69
CA GLY A 182 -10.66 7.53 -14.73
C GLY A 182 -10.42 6.09 -15.18
N THR A 183 -10.63 5.79 -16.46
CA THR A 183 -10.36 4.46 -17.03
C THR A 183 -8.86 4.12 -16.97
N LEU A 184 -7.99 5.08 -17.28
CA LEU A 184 -6.54 4.90 -17.17
C LEU A 184 -6.09 4.71 -15.71
N ALA A 185 -6.70 5.43 -14.77
CA ALA A 185 -6.44 5.25 -13.35
C ALA A 185 -6.86 3.85 -12.85
N LEU A 186 -8.03 3.36 -13.27
CA LEU A 186 -8.46 1.99 -12.98
C LEU A 186 -7.53 0.94 -13.61
N PHE A 187 -7.06 1.19 -14.84
CA PHE A 187 -6.10 0.31 -15.48
C PHE A 187 -4.79 0.21 -14.71
N ASP A 188 -4.25 1.35 -14.23
CA ASP A 188 -3.03 1.37 -13.41
C ASP A 188 -3.26 0.68 -12.06
N LEU A 189 -4.43 0.87 -11.45
CA LEU A 189 -4.84 0.19 -10.22
C LEU A 189 -4.89 -1.33 -10.41
N TYR A 190 -5.55 -1.79 -11.48
CA TYR A 190 -5.62 -3.20 -11.85
C TYR A 190 -4.22 -3.78 -12.04
N ARG A 191 -3.39 -3.13 -12.84
CA ARG A 191 -2.03 -3.57 -13.14
C ARG A 191 -1.17 -3.76 -11.90
N ARG A 192 -1.36 -2.93 -10.89
CA ARG A 192 -0.57 -2.99 -9.64
C ARG A 192 -1.04 -4.07 -8.68
N LEU A 193 -2.33 -4.33 -8.63
CA LEU A 193 -2.93 -5.14 -7.57
C LEU A 193 -3.34 -6.55 -8.00
N ILE A 194 -3.74 -6.74 -9.26
CA ILE A 194 -4.46 -7.96 -9.66
C ILE A 194 -3.61 -9.04 -10.32
N PRO A 195 -2.57 -8.75 -11.11
CA PRO A 195 -1.86 -9.79 -11.87
C PRO A 195 -0.90 -10.62 -11.04
N SER A 196 -0.60 -10.23 -9.84
CA SER A 196 0.31 -11.01 -9.00
C SER A 196 -0.48 -12.05 -8.22
N ALA A 197 0.08 -13.25 -8.10
CA ALA A 197 -0.30 -14.23 -7.08
C ALA A 197 -0.14 -13.68 -5.64
N TRP A 198 -0.16 -12.37 -5.49
CA TRP A 198 0.04 -11.64 -4.25
C TRP A 198 -1.29 -11.56 -3.53
N ASP A 199 -1.30 -12.13 -2.37
CA ASP A 199 -2.29 -11.84 -1.34
C ASP A 199 -1.74 -10.65 -0.54
N PRO A 200 -2.17 -9.40 -0.80
CA PRO A 200 -1.63 -8.23 -0.12
C PRO A 200 -1.98 -8.30 1.37
N SER A 201 -1.00 -7.98 2.21
CA SER A 201 -1.18 -7.94 3.66
C SER A 201 -1.83 -6.64 4.12
N PHE A 202 -1.57 -5.55 3.40
CA PHE A 202 -2.04 -4.20 3.68
C PHE A 202 -2.10 -3.41 2.38
N ILE A 203 -3.16 -2.61 2.20
CA ILE A 203 -3.32 -1.72 1.06
C ILE A 203 -3.61 -0.31 1.56
N TYR A 204 -2.82 0.66 1.10
CA TYR A 204 -3.07 2.08 1.32
C TYR A 204 -3.26 2.76 -0.02
N LEU A 205 -4.42 3.39 -0.21
CA LEU A 205 -4.79 4.14 -1.39
C LEU A 205 -4.98 5.60 -1.02
N ASP A 206 -4.03 6.44 -1.42
CA ASP A 206 -4.04 7.85 -1.13
C ASP A 206 -4.80 8.62 -2.22
N GLU A 207 -5.79 9.43 -1.81
CA GLU A 207 -6.71 10.16 -2.71
C GLU A 207 -7.27 9.25 -3.81
N PHE A 208 -7.73 8.06 -3.41
CA PHE A 208 -8.03 6.97 -4.34
C PHE A 208 -9.05 7.33 -5.42
N ASP A 209 -9.93 8.27 -5.12
CA ASP A 209 -11.04 8.69 -5.99
C ASP A 209 -10.78 9.98 -6.77
N ALA A 210 -9.54 10.49 -6.78
CA ALA A 210 -9.18 11.75 -7.45
C ALA A 210 -9.55 11.80 -8.95
N PHE A 211 -9.71 10.64 -9.60
CA PHE A 211 -10.06 10.52 -11.02
C PHE A 211 -11.42 9.87 -11.26
N TYR A 212 -12.16 9.53 -10.18
CA TYR A 212 -13.41 8.80 -10.27
C TYR A 212 -14.60 9.69 -9.95
N HIS A 213 -15.67 9.55 -10.70
CA HIS A 213 -16.95 10.05 -10.26
C HIS A 213 -17.49 9.15 -9.12
N TYR A 214 -18.48 9.65 -8.41
CA TYR A 214 -18.98 9.06 -7.17
C TYR A 214 -19.32 7.56 -7.30
N GLU A 215 -20.10 7.16 -8.31
CA GLU A 215 -20.52 5.76 -8.50
C GLU A 215 -19.34 4.83 -8.75
N MET A 216 -18.34 5.29 -9.49
CA MET A 216 -17.11 4.53 -9.73
C MET A 216 -16.29 4.38 -8.45
N ALA A 217 -16.18 5.44 -7.65
CA ALA A 217 -15.49 5.37 -6.35
C ALA A 217 -16.19 4.39 -5.39
N GLU A 218 -17.53 4.38 -5.34
CA GLU A 218 -18.29 3.35 -4.60
C GLU A 218 -17.96 1.94 -5.07
N ASN A 219 -17.93 1.72 -6.39
CA ASN A 219 -17.65 0.41 -6.98
C ASN A 219 -16.23 -0.06 -6.63
N VAL A 220 -15.24 0.85 -6.62
CA VAL A 220 -13.87 0.58 -6.16
C VAL A 220 -13.88 0.09 -4.70
N ILE A 221 -14.54 0.81 -3.79
CA ILE A 221 -14.64 0.38 -2.38
C ILE A 221 -15.27 -1.01 -2.25
N ARG A 222 -16.39 -1.25 -2.95
CA ARG A 222 -17.08 -2.54 -2.94
C ARG A 222 -16.22 -3.67 -3.49
N PHE A 223 -15.48 -3.39 -4.58
CA PHE A 223 -14.55 -4.34 -5.17
C PHE A 223 -13.48 -4.77 -4.17
N PHE A 224 -12.81 -3.81 -3.51
CA PHE A 224 -11.77 -4.11 -2.53
C PHE A 224 -12.28 -4.92 -1.34
N LYS A 225 -13.44 -4.56 -0.80
CA LYS A 225 -14.08 -5.32 0.30
C LYS A 225 -14.38 -6.77 -0.09
N LYS A 226 -14.77 -7.00 -1.34
CA LYS A 226 -15.08 -8.35 -1.85
C LYS A 226 -13.82 -9.13 -2.21
N LYS A 227 -12.83 -8.49 -2.84
CA LYS A 227 -11.62 -9.14 -3.36
C LYS A 227 -10.65 -9.49 -2.24
N TYR A 228 -10.51 -8.62 -1.23
CA TYR A 228 -9.51 -8.73 -0.17
C TYR A 228 -10.15 -8.72 1.24
N PRO A 229 -11.03 -9.68 1.59
CA PRO A 229 -11.81 -9.62 2.83
C PRO A 229 -10.98 -9.75 4.11
N LYS A 230 -9.74 -10.23 4.01
CA LYS A 230 -8.81 -10.41 5.13
C LYS A 230 -7.68 -9.37 5.15
N CYS A 231 -7.63 -8.47 4.16
CA CYS A 231 -6.61 -7.44 4.06
C CYS A 231 -7.07 -6.18 4.79
N GLN A 232 -6.20 -5.57 5.56
CA GLN A 232 -6.43 -4.23 6.06
C GLN A 232 -6.26 -3.23 4.92
N ILE A 233 -7.31 -2.43 4.68
CA ILE A 233 -7.34 -1.47 3.57
C ILE A 233 -7.63 -0.09 4.15
N ILE A 234 -6.77 0.89 3.83
CA ILE A 234 -6.97 2.29 4.17
C ILE A 234 -7.07 3.07 2.85
N MET A 235 -8.08 3.91 2.75
CA MET A 235 -8.31 4.79 1.61
C MET A 235 -8.50 6.21 2.12
N THR A 236 -7.80 7.17 1.53
CA THR A 236 -8.07 8.60 1.77
C THR A 236 -8.88 9.20 0.63
N SER A 237 -9.75 10.14 0.96
CA SER A 237 -10.60 10.84 0.01
C SER A 237 -11.02 12.20 0.54
N HIS A 238 -11.22 13.15 -0.35
CA HIS A 238 -11.87 14.44 -0.05
C HIS A 238 -13.37 14.44 -0.40
N ASN A 239 -13.91 13.31 -0.87
CA ASN A 239 -15.28 13.20 -1.33
C ASN A 239 -16.22 12.77 -0.19
N THR A 240 -16.86 13.74 0.42
CA THR A 240 -17.79 13.52 1.53
C THR A 240 -19.00 12.67 1.17
N ASN A 241 -19.38 12.58 -0.11
CA ASN A 241 -20.47 11.70 -0.57
C ASN A 241 -20.21 10.21 -0.25
N LEU A 242 -18.95 9.83 -0.07
CA LEU A 242 -18.55 8.46 0.32
C LEU A 242 -18.82 8.17 1.81
N MET A 243 -19.13 9.18 2.63
CA MET A 243 -19.46 9.04 4.05
C MET A 243 -20.88 8.51 4.23
N THR A 244 -21.10 7.25 3.90
CA THR A 244 -22.41 6.61 4.03
C THR A 244 -22.33 5.28 4.76
N ASN A 245 -23.30 5.02 5.66
CA ASN A 245 -23.42 3.74 6.36
C ASN A 245 -23.60 2.54 5.41
N ARG A 246 -24.08 2.78 4.19
CA ARG A 246 -24.19 1.76 3.15
C ARG A 246 -22.85 1.25 2.66
N LEU A 247 -21.82 2.10 2.65
CA LEU A 247 -20.46 1.75 2.22
C LEU A 247 -19.59 1.29 3.37
N MET A 248 -19.57 2.05 4.45
CA MET A 248 -18.70 1.79 5.61
C MET A 248 -19.42 2.12 6.91
N ARG A 249 -19.12 1.35 7.96
CA ARG A 249 -19.61 1.65 9.30
C ARG A 249 -18.90 2.88 9.86
N PRO A 250 -19.53 3.63 10.79
CA PRO A 250 -18.94 4.83 11.39
C PRO A 250 -17.62 4.60 12.12
N ASP A 251 -17.35 3.38 12.62
CA ASP A 251 -16.09 2.99 13.25
C ASP A 251 -14.96 2.71 12.23
N CYS A 252 -15.30 2.64 10.93
CA CYS A 252 -14.36 2.50 9.82
C CYS A 252 -14.20 3.80 9.02
N LEU A 253 -14.88 4.87 9.40
CA LEU A 253 -14.75 6.21 8.82
C LEU A 253 -13.97 7.09 9.81
N PHE A 254 -12.94 7.76 9.31
CA PHE A 254 -12.05 8.56 10.14
C PHE A 254 -11.94 9.98 9.61
N ILE A 255 -11.83 10.93 10.53
CA ILE A 255 -11.47 12.33 10.24
C ILE A 255 -9.99 12.49 10.56
N LEU A 256 -9.23 13.02 9.61
CA LEU A 256 -7.84 13.43 9.80
C LEU A 256 -7.80 14.94 10.03
N SER A 257 -7.47 15.35 11.25
CA SER A 257 -7.36 16.76 11.61
C SER A 257 -6.11 17.41 11.01
N ARG A 258 -6.09 18.74 10.97
CA ARG A 258 -4.91 19.53 10.56
C ARG A 258 -3.69 19.30 11.47
N SER A 259 -3.92 18.90 12.71
CA SER A 259 -2.85 18.53 13.65
C SER A 259 -2.30 17.11 13.44
N GLY A 260 -2.84 16.36 12.47
CA GLY A 260 -2.47 14.96 12.20
C GLY A 260 -3.14 13.93 13.12
N THR A 261 -4.18 14.33 13.86
CA THR A 261 -4.94 13.39 14.71
C THR A 261 -5.99 12.68 13.88
N LEU A 262 -6.09 11.37 14.07
CA LEU A 262 -7.05 10.51 13.39
C LEU A 262 -8.16 10.10 14.37
N THR A 263 -9.41 10.53 14.09
CA THR A 263 -10.57 10.26 14.96
C THR A 263 -11.62 9.46 14.20
N ALA A 264 -12.03 8.30 14.74
CA ALA A 264 -13.14 7.53 14.17
C ALA A 264 -14.44 8.32 14.31
N LEU A 265 -15.30 8.29 13.29
CA LEU A 265 -16.53 9.07 13.24
C LEU A 265 -17.48 8.73 14.39
N CYS A 266 -17.50 7.46 14.82
CA CYS A 266 -18.29 7.03 15.98
C CYS A 266 -17.81 7.64 17.31
N ASN A 267 -16.58 8.14 17.38
CA ASN A 267 -15.98 8.80 18.54
C ASN A 267 -15.97 10.33 18.40
N ALA A 268 -16.36 10.84 17.23
CA ALA A 268 -16.37 12.27 16.90
C ALA A 268 -17.72 12.94 17.23
N THR A 269 -18.62 12.23 17.90
CA THR A 269 -19.92 12.76 18.35
C THR A 269 -20.39 11.97 19.58
N GLU A 270 -21.14 12.64 20.45
CA GLU A 270 -21.79 11.99 21.61
C GLU A 270 -23.03 11.17 21.22
N ARG A 271 -23.50 11.33 19.98
CA ARG A 271 -24.67 10.59 19.47
C ARG A 271 -24.28 9.21 19.01
N GLU A 272 -25.14 8.23 19.31
CA GLU A 272 -25.05 6.91 18.69
C GLU A 272 -25.36 7.05 17.18
N LEU A 273 -24.36 6.80 16.33
CA LEU A 273 -24.54 6.84 14.88
C LEU A 273 -25.24 5.56 14.39
N ARG A 274 -26.50 5.70 13.94
CA ARG A 274 -27.32 4.60 13.44
C ARG A 274 -27.30 4.56 11.92
N GLU A 275 -27.68 3.42 11.35
CA GLU A 275 -27.68 3.18 9.90
C GLU A 275 -28.51 4.22 9.11
N GLY A 276 -29.58 4.75 9.71
CA GLY A 276 -30.44 5.77 9.09
C GLY A 276 -29.89 7.20 9.11
N HIS A 277 -28.76 7.47 9.77
CA HIS A 277 -28.16 8.81 9.78
C HIS A 277 -27.44 9.11 8.46
N ASN A 278 -27.65 10.31 7.96
CA ASN A 278 -26.90 10.83 6.81
C ASN A 278 -25.59 11.44 7.33
N LEU A 279 -24.52 10.65 7.30
CA LEU A 279 -23.20 11.02 7.83
C LEU A 279 -22.58 12.19 7.07
N GLU A 280 -22.74 12.24 5.73
CA GLU A 280 -22.31 13.36 4.89
C GLU A 280 -22.96 14.66 5.32
N LYS A 281 -24.29 14.66 5.49
CA LYS A 281 -25.01 15.86 5.92
C LYS A 281 -24.59 16.31 7.32
N MET A 282 -24.33 15.39 8.23
CA MET A 282 -23.80 15.70 9.57
C MET A 282 -22.42 16.35 9.47
N TYR A 283 -21.54 15.82 8.61
CA TYR A 283 -20.21 16.39 8.36
C TYR A 283 -20.31 17.82 7.81
N ILE A 284 -21.06 18.02 6.73
CA ILE A 284 -21.24 19.33 6.09
C ILE A 284 -21.90 20.34 7.04
N SER A 285 -22.74 19.90 7.98
CA SER A 285 -23.39 20.79 8.97
C SER A 285 -22.47 21.16 10.15
N GLY A 286 -21.22 20.69 10.18
CA GLY A 286 -20.25 21.01 11.21
C GLY A 286 -20.37 20.18 12.51
N GLU A 287 -21.12 19.07 12.49
CA GLU A 287 -21.23 18.19 13.68
C GLU A 287 -19.87 17.69 14.18
N PHE A 288 -18.89 17.59 13.29
CA PHE A 288 -17.56 17.04 13.56
C PHE A 288 -16.44 18.10 13.50
N GLU A 289 -16.77 19.39 13.38
CA GLU A 289 -15.81 20.50 13.15
C GLU A 289 -14.68 20.53 14.17
N GLN A 290 -14.94 20.16 15.43
CA GLN A 290 -13.93 20.13 16.48
C GLN A 290 -12.81 19.08 16.26
N TYR A 291 -12.98 18.17 15.30
CA TYR A 291 -12.05 17.09 14.96
C TYR A 291 -11.33 17.30 13.62
N GLU A 292 -11.63 18.41 12.90
CA GLU A 292 -10.99 18.83 11.66
C GLU A 292 -9.75 19.76 11.94
#